data_7de4b998bc54c325d6dbb1c11af0122a
#
_entry.id   7de4b998bc54c325d6dbb1c11af0122a
#
_cell.length_a   1.000
_cell.length_b   1.000
_cell.length_c   1.000
_cell.angle_alpha   90.00
_cell.angle_beta   90.00
_cell.angle_gamma   90.00
#
_symmetry.space_group_name_H-M   'P 1'
#
loop_
_entity.id
_entity.type
_entity.pdbx_description
1 polymer ?
#
loop_
_entity_poly.entity_id
_entity_poly.type
_entity_poly.pdbx_seq_one_letter_code
_entity_poly.pdbx_strand_id
1 'polypeptide(L)'
;MNLPPLQFREVDGDYPILIDGREDLGKEGNLEVGRRLASEGYFEAAGFTLMQGRAFARTDTTGSSGVAIVNAAAARTFWPGGSPLGERIKPGGRESNLDWVEVVGIVSDTKVTVDQDAIPMLYLPLR
;
A
#
# COMPACT_ATOMS: atom_id res chain seq x y z
N MET A 1 -18.33 8.13 22.17
CA MET A 1 -18.20 8.55 21.13
C MET A 1 -17.41 7.82 20.26
N ASN A 2 -17.46 7.89 19.20
CA ASN A 2 -16.80 7.16 18.39
C ASN A 2 -15.64 7.74 17.96
N LEU A 3 -14.71 7.04 17.60
CA LEU A 3 -13.49 7.44 17.20
C LEU A 3 -13.21 7.26 15.76
N PRO A 4 -14.16 7.10 14.95
CA PRO A 4 -13.90 6.89 13.57
C PRO A 4 -12.95 7.89 12.97
N PRO A 5 -12.90 9.10 13.43
CA PRO A 5 -12.02 10.04 12.75
C PRO A 5 -10.58 9.64 12.66
N LEU A 6 -10.08 8.96 13.68
CA LEU A 6 -8.73 8.54 13.60
C LEU A 6 -8.50 7.55 12.52
N GLN A 7 -9.39 6.60 12.40
CA GLN A 7 -9.24 5.59 11.39
C GLN A 7 -9.34 6.19 10.02
N PHE A 8 -10.22 7.15 9.84
CA PHE A 8 -10.35 7.79 8.56
C PHE A 8 -9.09 8.53 8.19
N ARG A 9 -8.46 9.17 9.15
CA ARG A 9 -7.25 9.88 8.83
C ARG A 9 -6.15 8.99 8.39
N GLU A 10 -6.12 7.76 8.84
CA GLU A 10 -5.09 6.83 8.44
C GLU A 10 -5.21 6.44 7.00
N VAL A 11 -6.34 6.70 6.35
CA VAL A 11 -6.51 6.33 4.97
C VAL A 11 -6.72 7.54 4.09
N ASP A 12 -6.21 8.68 4.48
CA ASP A 12 -6.43 9.91 3.81
C ASP A 12 -5.77 10.09 2.50
N GLY A 13 -4.85 9.36 2.12
CA GLY A 13 -4.29 9.50 0.80
C GLY A 13 -3.23 10.54 0.66
N ASP A 14 -2.65 10.99 1.76
CA ASP A 14 -1.59 11.98 1.65
C ASP A 14 -0.26 11.49 2.21
N TYR A 15 -0.02 10.21 2.24
CA TYR A 15 1.26 9.65 2.66
C TYR A 15 2.16 9.58 1.44
N PRO A 16 3.33 10.21 1.47
CA PRO A 16 4.17 10.23 0.26
C PRO A 16 4.89 8.92 0.04
N ILE A 17 5.05 8.57 -1.23
CA ILE A 17 5.86 7.41 -1.62
C ILE A 17 6.63 7.77 -2.87
N LEU A 18 7.67 6.98 -3.13
CA LEU A 18 8.45 7.08 -4.34
C LEU A 18 8.46 5.70 -4.97
N ILE A 19 8.27 5.61 -6.29
CA ILE A 19 8.26 4.34 -6.99
C ILE A 19 9.55 4.21 -7.77
N ASP A 20 10.24 3.09 -7.58
CA ASP A 20 11.51 2.85 -8.24
C ASP A 20 11.31 2.86 -9.75
N GLY A 21 12.13 3.66 -10.43
CA GLY A 21 12.01 3.79 -11.87
C GLY A 21 10.96 4.77 -12.32
N ARG A 22 10.21 5.36 -11.41
CA ARG A 22 9.16 6.29 -11.76
C ARG A 22 9.27 7.56 -10.94
N GLU A 23 10.48 8.00 -10.67
CA GLU A 23 10.67 9.18 -9.84
C GLU A 23 10.20 10.45 -10.49
N ASP A 24 9.89 10.39 -11.78
CA ASP A 24 9.36 11.55 -12.46
C ASP A 24 7.88 11.78 -12.20
N LEU A 25 7.20 10.84 -11.57
CA LEU A 25 5.81 11.01 -11.28
C LEU A 25 5.62 11.79 -10.01
N GLY A 26 4.53 12.52 -9.96
CA GLY A 26 4.16 13.22 -8.74
C GLY A 26 4.93 14.49 -8.54
N LYS A 27 4.52 15.23 -7.50
CA LYS A 27 5.12 16.50 -7.19
C LYS A 27 6.42 16.25 -6.48
N GLU A 28 7.48 16.84 -6.97
CA GLU A 28 8.81 16.66 -6.39
C GLU A 28 9.22 15.20 -6.36
N GLY A 29 8.69 14.41 -7.28
CA GLY A 29 9.05 13.01 -7.34
C GLY A 29 8.28 12.12 -6.40
N ASN A 30 7.38 12.67 -5.61
CA ASN A 30 6.59 11.88 -4.67
C ASN A 30 5.17 11.70 -5.17
N LEU A 31 4.62 10.55 -4.89
CA LEU A 31 3.22 10.26 -5.10
C LEU A 31 2.57 10.15 -3.73
N GLU A 32 1.25 10.21 -3.68
CA GLU A 32 0.56 10.16 -2.40
C GLU A 32 -0.43 9.03 -2.36
N VAL A 33 -0.44 8.32 -1.25
CA VAL A 33 -1.33 7.17 -1.03
C VAL A 33 -1.84 7.22 0.40
N GLY A 34 -2.90 6.48 0.67
CA GLY A 34 -3.26 6.21 2.04
C GLY A 34 -2.33 5.13 2.58
N ARG A 35 -2.09 5.12 3.87
CA ARG A 35 -1.18 4.16 4.48
C ARG A 35 -1.87 3.48 5.65
N ARG A 36 -1.66 2.19 5.77
CA ARG A 36 -2.17 1.46 6.93
C ARG A 36 -1.21 0.34 7.26
N LEU A 37 -1.01 0.11 8.54
CA LEU A 37 -0.23 -1.04 8.99
C LEU A 37 -1.17 -2.22 9.13
N ALA A 38 -0.72 -3.39 8.73
CA ALA A 38 -1.56 -4.58 8.72
C ALA A 38 -0.79 -5.76 9.25
N SER A 39 -1.42 -6.54 10.11
CA SER A 39 -0.81 -7.75 10.63
C SER A 39 -1.07 -8.91 9.68
N GLU A 40 -0.41 -10.03 9.93
CA GLU A 40 -0.73 -11.23 9.17
C GLU A 40 -2.18 -11.57 9.44
N GLY A 41 -2.88 -11.97 8.42
CA GLY A 41 -4.29 -12.31 8.56
C GLY A 41 -5.24 -11.13 8.53
N TYR A 42 -4.71 -9.90 8.48
CA TYR A 42 -5.58 -8.74 8.53
C TYR A 42 -6.57 -8.71 7.36
N PHE A 43 -6.08 -8.98 6.15
CA PHE A 43 -6.96 -8.86 4.98
C PHE A 43 -8.04 -9.92 5.00
N GLU A 44 -7.68 -11.12 5.39
CA GLU A 44 -8.66 -12.19 5.46
C GLU A 44 -9.70 -11.88 6.52
N ALA A 45 -9.27 -11.45 7.70
CA ALA A 45 -10.20 -11.17 8.79
C ALA A 45 -11.10 -9.99 8.46
N ALA A 46 -10.59 -9.02 7.74
CA ALA A 46 -11.38 -7.84 7.38
C ALA A 46 -12.24 -8.05 6.14
N GLY A 47 -12.10 -9.19 5.46
CA GLY A 47 -12.94 -9.48 4.32
C GLY A 47 -12.44 -8.96 2.99
N PHE A 48 -11.19 -8.49 2.92
CA PHE A 48 -10.63 -8.08 1.64
C PHE A 48 -10.24 -9.30 0.82
N THR A 49 -10.27 -9.15 -0.47
CA THR A 49 -9.90 -10.23 -1.40
C THR A 49 -8.47 -10.01 -1.86
N LEU A 50 -7.64 -11.04 -1.72
CA LEU A 50 -6.30 -11.02 -2.30
C LEU A 50 -6.45 -11.30 -3.79
N MET A 51 -6.08 -10.32 -4.60
CA MET A 51 -6.29 -10.42 -6.03
C MET A 51 -5.10 -11.03 -6.73
N GLN A 52 -3.89 -10.70 -6.29
CA GLN A 52 -2.67 -11.26 -6.86
C GLN A 52 -1.62 -11.32 -5.78
N GLY A 53 -0.66 -12.20 -5.96
CA GLY A 53 0.46 -12.27 -5.04
C GLY A 53 0.10 -12.98 -3.75
N ARG A 54 0.63 -12.48 -2.63
CA ARG A 54 0.40 -13.11 -1.33
C ARG A 54 0.13 -12.06 -0.27
N ALA A 55 -0.48 -12.50 0.80
CA ALA A 55 -0.70 -11.65 1.96
C ALA A 55 0.56 -11.64 2.83
N PHE A 56 0.55 -10.82 3.88
CA PHE A 56 1.69 -10.76 4.78
C PHE A 56 1.83 -12.06 5.56
N ALA A 57 3.05 -12.49 5.75
CA ALA A 57 3.36 -13.66 6.54
C ALA A 57 3.89 -13.19 7.89
N ARG A 58 3.93 -14.11 8.84
CA ARG A 58 4.43 -13.80 10.16
C ARG A 58 5.85 -13.26 10.12
N THR A 59 6.64 -13.72 9.16
CA THR A 59 8.03 -13.30 9.08
C THR A 59 8.21 -11.94 8.44
N ASP A 60 7.17 -11.36 7.87
CA ASP A 60 7.28 -10.02 7.28
C ASP A 60 7.22 -9.00 8.40
N THR A 61 8.26 -8.20 8.54
CA THR A 61 8.29 -7.17 9.56
C THR A 61 8.84 -5.92 8.93
N THR A 62 8.66 -4.79 9.61
CA THR A 62 9.15 -3.54 9.07
C THR A 62 10.67 -3.46 9.08
N GLY A 63 11.33 -4.29 9.84
CA GLY A 63 12.79 -4.22 9.94
C GLY A 63 13.51 -5.24 9.11
N SER A 64 12.80 -6.09 8.40
CA SER A 64 13.48 -7.11 7.61
C SER A 64 13.46 -6.68 6.15
N SER A 65 13.62 -7.60 5.23
CA SER A 65 13.52 -7.27 3.82
C SER A 65 12.13 -6.76 3.61
N GLY A 66 11.97 -5.50 3.40
CA GLY A 66 10.68 -4.87 3.43
C GLY A 66 9.74 -5.34 2.34
N VAL A 67 8.49 -5.54 2.70
CA VAL A 67 7.46 -5.91 1.74
C VAL A 67 6.26 -5.00 1.93
N ALA A 68 5.42 -4.91 0.90
CA ALA A 68 4.24 -4.08 0.94
C ALA A 68 3.14 -4.73 0.14
N ILE A 69 1.92 -4.33 0.41
CA ILE A 69 0.76 -4.75 -0.37
C ILE A 69 0.04 -3.47 -0.76
N VAL A 70 -0.49 -3.43 -1.97
CA VAL A 70 -1.23 -2.26 -2.46
C VAL A 70 -2.63 -2.71 -2.83
N ASN A 71 -3.55 -1.75 -2.92
CA ASN A 71 -4.90 -2.09 -3.34
C ASN A 71 -5.04 -1.95 -4.85
N ALA A 72 -6.20 -2.35 -5.37
CA ALA A 72 -6.44 -2.28 -6.81
C ALA A 72 -6.38 -0.85 -7.31
N ALA A 73 -6.80 0.12 -6.50
CA ALA A 73 -6.76 1.52 -6.93
C ALA A 73 -5.33 1.97 -7.18
N ALA A 74 -4.39 1.54 -6.32
CA ALA A 74 -2.99 1.88 -6.53
C ALA A 74 -2.46 1.23 -7.78
N ALA A 75 -2.83 -0.03 -8.01
CA ALA A 75 -2.38 -0.73 -9.21
C ALA A 75 -2.87 -0.02 -10.47
N ARG A 76 -4.13 0.40 -10.49
CA ARG A 76 -4.69 1.10 -11.64
C ARG A 76 -4.02 2.44 -11.87
N THR A 77 -3.74 3.13 -10.77
CA THR A 77 -3.27 4.51 -10.87
C THR A 77 -1.80 4.60 -11.25
N PHE A 78 -0.97 3.76 -10.65
CA PHE A 78 0.47 3.90 -10.81
C PHE A 78 1.07 2.91 -11.79
N TRP A 79 0.40 1.82 -12.08
CA TRP A 79 0.91 0.81 -13.02
C TRP A 79 -0.18 0.43 -14.03
N PRO A 80 -0.74 1.42 -14.73
CA PRO A 80 -1.80 1.09 -15.69
C PRO A 80 -1.26 0.18 -16.79
N GLY A 81 -1.96 -0.90 -17.01
CA GLY A 81 -1.54 -1.85 -18.05
C GLY A 81 -0.45 -2.79 -17.62
N GLY A 82 0.01 -2.70 -16.38
CA GLY A 82 1.06 -3.57 -15.88
C GLY A 82 0.70 -4.12 -14.53
N SER A 83 1.70 -4.61 -13.82
CA SER A 83 1.49 -5.19 -12.50
C SER A 83 2.46 -4.56 -11.52
N PRO A 84 2.00 -4.23 -10.31
CA PRO A 84 2.91 -3.74 -9.29
C PRO A 84 3.72 -4.83 -8.60
N LEU A 85 3.40 -6.11 -8.84
CA LEU A 85 4.12 -7.17 -8.14
C LEU A 85 5.60 -7.13 -8.49
N GLY A 86 6.44 -7.16 -7.47
CA GLY A 86 7.88 -7.10 -7.67
C GLY A 86 8.43 -5.70 -7.79
N GLU A 87 7.57 -4.69 -7.88
CA GLU A 87 8.03 -3.31 -7.95
C GLU A 87 8.42 -2.82 -6.58
N ARG A 88 9.27 -1.81 -6.52
CA ARG A 88 9.76 -1.31 -5.25
C ARG A 88 9.24 0.08 -4.99
N ILE A 89 8.89 0.33 -3.74
CA ILE A 89 8.34 1.60 -3.30
C ILE A 89 9.16 2.06 -2.10
N LYS A 90 9.43 3.36 -2.03
CA LYS A 90 10.08 3.91 -0.86
C LYS A 90 9.01 4.63 -0.03
N PRO A 91 8.64 4.06 1.12
CA PRO A 91 7.63 4.69 1.97
C PRO A 91 8.17 6.00 2.52
N GLY A 92 7.30 6.99 2.63
CA GLY A 92 7.70 8.28 3.15
C GLY A 92 8.27 9.21 2.11
N GLY A 93 8.50 8.71 0.90
CA GLY A 93 8.91 9.56 -0.20
C GLY A 93 10.41 9.76 -0.28
N ARG A 94 10.80 10.71 -1.13
CA ARG A 94 12.19 10.89 -1.49
C ARG A 94 13.08 11.18 -0.29
N GLU A 95 12.57 11.89 0.69
CA GLU A 95 13.41 12.30 1.81
C GLU A 95 13.30 11.38 3.01
N SER A 96 12.66 10.24 2.84
CA SER A 96 12.47 9.31 3.93
C SER A 96 13.76 8.56 4.22
N ASN A 97 13.93 8.16 5.49
CA ASN A 97 15.05 7.29 5.86
C ASN A 97 14.68 5.83 5.78
N LEU A 98 13.47 5.52 5.34
CA LEU A 98 13.05 4.13 5.25
C LEU A 98 13.60 3.49 3.99
N ASP A 99 13.79 2.17 4.05
CA ASP A 99 14.31 1.45 2.90
C ASP A 99 13.21 1.17 1.90
N TRP A 100 13.61 0.85 0.68
CA TRP A 100 12.67 0.41 -0.33
C TRP A 100 12.00 -0.89 0.10
N VAL A 101 10.72 -1.03 -0.26
CA VAL A 101 9.98 -2.25 0.01
C VAL A 101 9.47 -2.81 -1.31
N GLU A 102 9.27 -4.12 -1.36
CA GLU A 102 8.82 -4.78 -2.57
C GLU A 102 7.35 -5.09 -2.46
N VAL A 103 6.59 -4.84 -3.51
CA VAL A 103 5.16 -5.15 -3.53
C VAL A 103 5.00 -6.64 -3.72
N VAL A 104 4.35 -7.30 -2.77
CA VAL A 104 4.17 -8.75 -2.82
C VAL A 104 2.72 -9.16 -3.05
N GLY A 105 1.78 -8.24 -2.96
CA GLY A 105 0.37 -8.59 -3.16
C GLY A 105 -0.47 -7.40 -3.53
N ILE A 106 -1.63 -7.70 -4.11
CA ILE A 106 -2.63 -6.72 -4.47
C ILE A 106 -3.95 -7.18 -3.87
N VAL A 107 -4.62 -6.30 -3.14
CA VAL A 107 -5.91 -6.63 -2.53
C VAL A 107 -7.00 -5.74 -3.11
N SER A 108 -8.24 -6.15 -2.90
CA SER A 108 -9.37 -5.37 -3.37
C SER A 108 -9.42 -4.03 -2.64
N ASP A 109 -10.14 -3.07 -3.22
CA ASP A 109 -10.22 -1.73 -2.64
C ASP A 109 -11.09 -1.72 -1.40
N THR A 110 -12.11 -2.57 -1.36
CA THR A 110 -13.01 -2.65 -0.24
C THR A 110 -13.15 -4.10 0.16
N LYS A 111 -14.02 -4.35 1.13
CA LYS A 111 -14.19 -5.70 1.64
C LYS A 111 -14.62 -6.70 0.58
N VAL A 112 -15.34 -6.28 -0.45
CA VAL A 112 -15.92 -7.23 -1.36
C VAL A 112 -15.62 -6.97 -2.81
N THR A 113 -15.12 -5.82 -3.18
CA THR A 113 -15.02 -5.54 -4.60
C THR A 113 -14.00 -4.45 -4.87
N VAL A 114 -13.75 -4.20 -6.14
CA VAL A 114 -12.96 -3.08 -6.59
C VAL A 114 -13.86 -1.86 -6.63
N ASP A 115 -13.37 -0.75 -6.12
CA ASP A 115 -14.14 0.48 -6.03
C ASP A 115 -13.41 1.54 -6.84
N GLN A 116 -14.02 2.00 -7.91
CA GLN A 116 -13.36 2.95 -8.79
C GLN A 116 -13.11 4.29 -8.14
N ASP A 117 -13.81 4.57 -7.05
CA ASP A 117 -13.60 5.82 -6.34
C ASP A 117 -12.65 5.67 -5.17
N ALA A 118 -12.08 4.50 -4.98
CA ALA A 118 -11.18 4.29 -3.85
C ALA A 118 -9.85 4.99 -4.09
N ILE A 119 -9.22 5.42 -3.01
CA ILE A 119 -7.91 6.02 -3.13
C ILE A 119 -6.85 4.92 -3.14
N PRO A 120 -5.71 5.19 -3.75
CA PRO A 120 -4.60 4.23 -3.69
C PRO A 120 -4.14 4.04 -2.26
N MET A 121 -3.93 2.78 -1.88
CA MET A 121 -3.53 2.43 -0.53
C MET A 121 -2.25 1.63 -0.54
N LEU A 122 -1.40 1.92 0.44
CA LEU A 122 -0.19 1.16 0.70
C LEU A 122 -0.31 0.52 2.07
N TYR A 123 -0.17 -0.79 2.12
CA TYR A 123 -0.21 -1.53 3.37
C TYR A 123 1.18 -2.01 3.71
N LEU A 124 1.61 -1.79 4.94
CA LEU A 124 2.93 -2.22 5.42
C LEU A 124 2.74 -3.17 6.59
N PRO A 125 3.69 -4.08 6.82
CA PRO A 125 3.56 -5.00 7.95
C PRO A 125 3.52 -4.24 9.27
N LEU A 126 2.68 -4.70 10.16
CA LEU A 126 2.50 -4.04 11.43
C LEU A 126 3.73 -4.12 12.31
N ARG A 127 4.50 -5.19 12.26
CA ARG A 127 5.66 -5.30 13.12
C ARG A 127 6.94 -4.97 12.50
#